data_4efa220c295c0e69d9f9180b27f2bac1
#
_entry.id   4efa220c295c0e69d9f9180b27f2bac1
#
_cell.length_a   1.000
_cell.length_b   1.000
_cell.length_c   1.000
_cell.angle_alpha   90.00
_cell.angle_beta   90.00
_cell.angle_gamma   90.00
#
_symmetry.space_group_name_H-M   'P 1'
#
loop_
_entity.id
_entity.type
_entity.pdbx_description
1 polymer ?
#
loop_
_entity_poly.entity_id
_entity_poly.type
_entity_poly.pdbx_seq_one_letter_code
_entity_poly.pdbx_strand_id
1 'polypeptide(L)'
;MVRRSRLMLLWVLLAGSPAVGQQWAEKMFETTTHDFGSVARQAQAESRFVLTNIYLEDVHVASARPSCGCISTGIEQPLLKTYEKGAIVATLDTRAYRGRRDVTITVTIDRPFYAQVQLHVDAYIRDDVLVEPGAVVLGTVDRGAPVEKTISLILPPQDLPTWEPWVRCGR
;
A
#
# COMPACT_ATOMS: atom_id res chain seq x y z
N MET A 1 8.13 -18.69 63.42
CA MET A 1 8.98 -18.73 62.22
C MET A 1 8.26 -19.54 61.17
N VAL A 2 8.36 -19.14 59.88
CA VAL A 2 7.68 -19.77 58.73
C VAL A 2 6.22 -19.37 58.56
N ARG A 3 5.98 -18.29 57.77
CA ARG A 3 4.76 -18.08 56.94
C ARG A 3 4.90 -16.85 56.05
N ARG A 4 5.86 -16.85 55.12
CA ARG A 4 5.99 -15.82 54.08
C ARG A 4 6.43 -16.47 52.79
N SER A 5 5.54 -17.23 52.11
CA SER A 5 5.92 -17.78 50.79
C SER A 5 4.71 -18.36 50.02
N ARG A 6 3.59 -17.65 49.97
CA ARG A 6 2.43 -18.08 49.12
C ARG A 6 1.69 -16.96 48.39
N LEU A 7 2.34 -15.81 48.17
CA LEU A 7 1.70 -14.66 47.50
C LEU A 7 2.40 -14.23 46.23
N MET A 8 3.17 -15.10 45.58
CA MET A 8 3.94 -14.73 44.37
C MET A 8 3.59 -15.55 43.12
N LEU A 9 2.42 -16.17 43.06
CA LEU A 9 2.07 -17.09 41.97
C LEU A 9 0.76 -16.73 41.25
N LEU A 10 0.30 -15.48 41.30
CA LEU A 10 -0.98 -15.06 40.70
C LEU A 10 -0.85 -13.92 39.66
N TRP A 11 0.33 -13.71 39.07
CA TRP A 11 0.58 -12.58 38.18
C TRP A 11 1.02 -12.94 36.76
N VAL A 12 0.71 -14.17 36.26
CA VAL A 12 1.20 -14.66 34.95
C VAL A 12 0.05 -15.06 33.98
N LEU A 13 -1.16 -14.61 34.12
CA LEU A 13 -2.26 -15.00 33.21
C LEU A 13 -3.02 -13.81 32.60
N LEU A 14 -2.32 -12.70 32.28
CA LEU A 14 -2.82 -11.69 31.34
C LEU A 14 -1.95 -11.68 30.07
N ALA A 15 -1.70 -12.83 29.49
CA ALA A 15 -1.27 -12.91 28.11
C ALA A 15 -2.49 -12.55 27.26
N GLY A 16 -2.51 -11.29 26.74
CA GLY A 16 -3.56 -10.80 25.87
C GLY A 16 -3.74 -11.76 24.69
N SER A 17 -4.93 -12.32 24.57
CA SER A 17 -5.30 -13.12 23.41
C SER A 17 -5.20 -12.26 22.15
N PRO A 18 -4.54 -12.68 21.08
CA PRO A 18 -4.61 -11.99 19.80
C PRO A 18 -6.07 -11.92 19.39
N ALA A 19 -6.51 -10.75 18.95
CA ALA A 19 -7.89 -10.49 18.53
C ALA A 19 -8.23 -11.37 17.32
N VAL A 20 -8.79 -12.54 17.56
CA VAL A 20 -9.25 -13.51 16.54
C VAL A 20 -10.38 -12.94 15.67
N GLY A 21 -10.95 -11.77 16.08
CA GLY A 21 -12.13 -11.17 15.43
C GLY A 21 -11.89 -10.48 14.07
N GLN A 22 -10.65 -10.31 13.60
CA GLN A 22 -10.37 -9.51 12.39
C GLN A 22 -10.02 -10.35 11.17
N GLN A 23 -9.69 -11.62 11.33
CA GLN A 23 -9.24 -12.51 10.24
C GLN A 23 -10.30 -12.73 9.14
N TRP A 24 -11.58 -12.57 9.45
CA TRP A 24 -12.64 -12.72 8.47
C TRP A 24 -12.58 -11.62 7.39
N ALA A 25 -12.30 -10.38 7.79
CA ALA A 25 -12.24 -9.24 6.89
C ALA A 25 -10.98 -9.27 6.01
N GLU A 26 -9.85 -9.75 6.55
CA GLU A 26 -8.60 -9.88 5.82
C GLU A 26 -8.71 -10.89 4.66
N LYS A 27 -9.48 -11.97 4.84
CA LYS A 27 -9.72 -12.97 3.79
C LYS A 27 -10.46 -12.45 2.57
N MET A 28 -11.09 -11.29 2.64
CA MET A 28 -11.76 -10.65 1.52
C MET A 28 -10.78 -10.01 0.55
N PHE A 29 -9.58 -9.65 0.99
CA PHE A 29 -8.57 -9.01 0.18
C PHE A 29 -7.76 -10.05 -0.60
N GLU A 30 -7.53 -9.77 -1.89
CA GLU A 30 -6.66 -10.61 -2.73
C GLU A 30 -5.19 -10.47 -2.28
N THR A 31 -4.79 -9.24 -1.90
CA THR A 31 -3.48 -8.92 -1.33
C THR A 31 -3.61 -7.83 -0.28
N THR A 32 -2.79 -7.87 0.75
CA THR A 32 -2.71 -6.84 1.80
C THR A 32 -1.40 -6.06 1.76
N THR A 33 -0.52 -6.39 0.83
CA THR A 33 0.78 -5.73 0.68
C THR A 33 1.02 -5.33 -0.76
N HIS A 34 1.66 -4.18 -0.97
CA HIS A 34 2.09 -3.73 -2.28
C HIS A 34 3.41 -2.97 -2.18
N ASP A 35 4.38 -3.35 -3.00
CA ASP A 35 5.65 -2.65 -3.12
C ASP A 35 5.71 -1.97 -4.50
N PHE A 36 5.75 -0.64 -4.49
CA PHE A 36 5.95 0.15 -5.70
C PHE A 36 7.40 0.09 -6.22
N GLY A 37 8.32 -0.46 -5.43
CA GLY A 37 9.73 -0.44 -5.75
C GLY A 37 10.30 0.98 -5.85
N SER A 38 11.18 1.21 -6.82
CA SER A 38 11.76 2.53 -7.09
C SER A 38 10.89 3.34 -8.01
N VAL A 39 10.33 4.44 -7.52
CA VAL A 39 9.45 5.35 -8.25
C VAL A 39 10.15 6.67 -8.49
N ALA A 40 10.11 7.17 -9.73
CA ALA A 40 10.66 8.48 -10.06
C ALA A 40 9.82 9.59 -9.42
N ARG A 41 10.48 10.69 -9.06
CA ARG A 41 9.79 11.90 -8.58
C ARG A 41 8.84 12.42 -9.66
N GLN A 42 7.65 12.88 -9.27
CA GLN A 42 6.55 13.35 -10.11
C GLN A 42 5.85 12.25 -10.95
N ALA A 43 6.30 11.00 -10.90
CA ALA A 43 5.58 9.91 -11.54
C ALA A 43 4.26 9.61 -10.80
N GLN A 44 3.25 9.19 -11.55
CA GLN A 44 2.03 8.64 -10.95
C GLN A 44 2.30 7.23 -10.45
N ALA A 45 2.03 6.99 -9.17
CA ALA A 45 2.14 5.68 -8.56
C ALA A 45 0.82 5.38 -7.82
N GLU A 46 0.08 4.45 -8.36
CA GLU A 46 -1.24 4.06 -7.87
C GLU A 46 -1.30 2.54 -7.75
N SER A 47 -1.86 2.05 -6.66
CA SER A 47 -2.12 0.63 -6.43
C SER A 47 -3.57 0.43 -6.04
N ARG A 48 -4.12 -0.73 -6.40
CA ARG A 48 -5.49 -1.13 -6.11
C ARG A 48 -5.49 -2.41 -5.28
N PHE A 49 -5.97 -2.31 -4.06
CA PHE A 49 -6.20 -3.45 -3.20
C PHE A 49 -7.62 -3.94 -3.42
N VAL A 50 -7.74 -4.99 -4.23
CA VAL A 50 -9.04 -5.58 -4.56
C VAL A 50 -9.54 -6.39 -3.38
N LEU A 51 -10.81 -6.17 -3.02
CA LEU A 51 -11.53 -6.96 -2.04
C LEU A 51 -12.81 -7.52 -2.63
N THR A 52 -13.17 -8.73 -2.24
CA THR A 52 -14.39 -9.42 -2.67
C THR A 52 -15.20 -9.78 -1.43
N ASN A 53 -16.48 -9.42 -1.39
CA ASN A 53 -17.34 -9.92 -0.33
C ASN A 53 -17.62 -11.41 -0.55
N ILE A 54 -16.98 -12.26 0.24
CA ILE A 54 -17.14 -13.72 0.19
C ILE A 54 -18.25 -14.24 1.13
N TYR A 55 -18.98 -13.32 1.77
CA TYR A 55 -20.04 -13.60 2.75
C TYR A 55 -21.43 -13.30 2.18
N LEU A 56 -22.45 -13.79 2.85
CA LEU A 56 -23.86 -13.59 2.43
C LEU A 56 -24.39 -12.20 2.85
N GLU A 57 -23.84 -11.65 3.93
CA GLU A 57 -24.21 -10.34 4.45
C GLU A 57 -23.51 -9.23 3.64
N ASP A 58 -24.20 -8.10 3.52
CA ASP A 58 -23.63 -6.91 2.89
C ASP A 58 -22.46 -6.37 3.75
N VAL A 59 -21.33 -6.12 3.12
CA VAL A 59 -20.15 -5.56 3.76
C VAL A 59 -20.02 -4.07 3.42
N HIS A 60 -19.88 -3.23 4.44
CA HIS A 60 -19.69 -1.81 4.28
C HIS A 60 -18.30 -1.38 4.75
N VAL A 61 -17.54 -0.77 3.84
CA VAL A 61 -16.24 -0.18 4.11
C VAL A 61 -16.42 1.28 4.50
N ALA A 62 -16.27 1.56 5.78
CA ALA A 62 -16.53 2.88 6.35
C ALA A 62 -15.39 3.88 6.06
N SER A 63 -14.14 3.44 6.06
CA SER A 63 -13.01 4.31 5.79
C SER A 63 -11.74 3.54 5.44
N ALA A 64 -10.83 4.21 4.73
CA ALA A 64 -9.46 3.78 4.52
C ALA A 64 -8.54 4.94 4.89
N ARG A 65 -7.71 4.78 5.93
CA ARG A 65 -6.87 5.87 6.48
C ARG A 65 -5.40 5.48 6.44
N PRO A 66 -4.56 6.21 5.69
CA PRO A 66 -3.12 5.98 5.68
C PRO A 66 -2.46 6.54 6.95
N SER A 67 -1.35 5.93 7.37
CA SER A 67 -0.55 6.37 8.52
C SER A 67 0.25 7.65 8.26
N CYS A 68 0.43 8.07 7.00
CA CYS A 68 1.07 9.32 6.63
C CYS A 68 0.30 10.03 5.50
N GLY A 69 0.51 11.36 5.36
CA GLY A 69 -0.03 12.16 4.25
C GLY A 69 0.66 11.92 2.89
N CYS A 70 1.63 11.00 2.83
CA CYS A 70 2.34 10.66 1.60
C CYS A 70 1.52 9.73 0.68
N ILE A 71 0.45 9.14 1.19
CA ILE A 71 -0.53 8.37 0.42
C ILE A 71 -1.92 8.99 0.61
N SER A 72 -2.64 9.15 -0.48
CA SER A 72 -4.08 9.38 -0.49
C SER A 72 -4.82 8.08 -0.80
N THR A 73 -5.97 7.89 -0.20
CA THR A 73 -6.78 6.68 -0.37
C THR A 73 -8.16 7.02 -0.90
N GLY A 74 -8.66 6.18 -1.82
CA GLY A 74 -10.01 6.20 -2.33
C GLY A 74 -10.71 4.86 -2.12
N ILE A 75 -12.03 4.86 -1.90
CA ILE A 75 -12.85 3.66 -1.83
C ILE A 75 -13.73 3.68 -3.08
N GLU A 76 -13.55 2.72 -4.00
CA GLU A 76 -14.33 2.69 -5.23
C GLU A 76 -15.78 2.27 -4.97
N GLN A 77 -15.98 1.27 -4.12
CA GLN A 77 -17.30 0.76 -3.77
C GLN A 77 -17.40 0.55 -2.26
N PRO A 78 -18.08 1.45 -1.54
CA PRO A 78 -18.15 1.35 -0.09
C PRO A 78 -19.09 0.25 0.41
N LEU A 79 -20.12 -0.14 -0.37
CA LEU A 79 -21.05 -1.20 -0.03
C LEU A 79 -20.91 -2.35 -1.01
N LEU A 80 -20.58 -3.54 -0.52
CA LEU A 80 -20.39 -4.75 -1.31
C LEU A 80 -21.45 -5.77 -0.94
N LYS A 81 -22.28 -6.14 -1.91
CA LYS A 81 -23.18 -7.30 -1.79
C LYS A 81 -22.41 -8.60 -1.92
N THR A 82 -23.08 -9.70 -1.67
CA THR A 82 -22.50 -11.05 -1.82
C THR A 82 -21.82 -11.22 -3.17
N TYR A 83 -20.53 -11.61 -3.14
CA TYR A 83 -19.64 -11.81 -4.29
C TYR A 83 -19.32 -10.53 -5.11
N GLU A 84 -19.75 -9.36 -4.68
CA GLU A 84 -19.30 -8.11 -5.31
C GLU A 84 -17.85 -7.80 -4.97
N LYS A 85 -17.19 -7.19 -5.95
CA LYS A 85 -15.81 -6.71 -5.83
C LYS A 85 -15.79 -5.20 -5.66
N GLY A 86 -14.87 -4.74 -4.83
CA GLY A 86 -14.50 -3.35 -4.69
C GLY A 86 -12.99 -3.21 -4.66
N ALA A 87 -12.51 -1.98 -4.57
CA ALA A 87 -11.09 -1.73 -4.38
C ALA A 87 -10.84 -0.54 -3.47
N ILE A 88 -9.76 -0.64 -2.71
CA ILE A 88 -9.12 0.51 -2.06
C ILE A 88 -7.99 0.98 -2.96
N VAL A 89 -8.12 2.19 -3.46
CA VAL A 89 -7.11 2.83 -4.31
C VAL A 89 -6.14 3.58 -3.42
N ALA A 90 -4.86 3.32 -3.56
CA ALA A 90 -3.79 4.00 -2.85
C ALA A 90 -2.92 4.75 -3.86
N THR A 91 -2.87 6.07 -3.77
CA THR A 91 -2.09 6.95 -4.64
C THR A 91 -0.95 7.58 -3.86
N LEU A 92 0.29 7.33 -4.27
CA LEU A 92 1.50 7.85 -3.64
C LEU A 92 1.81 9.26 -4.16
N ASP A 93 1.99 10.22 -3.26
CA ASP A 93 2.45 11.57 -3.61
C ASP A 93 3.97 11.60 -3.79
N THR A 94 4.40 11.41 -5.03
CA THR A 94 5.81 11.44 -5.42
C THR A 94 6.36 12.85 -5.63
N ARG A 95 5.53 13.90 -5.53
CA ARG A 95 5.94 15.29 -5.72
C ARG A 95 6.45 15.90 -4.41
N ALA A 96 5.69 15.71 -3.34
CA ALA A 96 5.98 16.29 -2.04
C ALA A 96 6.97 15.43 -1.23
N TYR A 97 7.03 14.13 -1.47
CA TYR A 97 7.80 13.19 -0.66
C TYR A 97 8.98 12.58 -1.42
N ARG A 98 10.01 12.13 -0.67
CA ARG A 98 11.26 11.54 -1.20
C ARG A 98 11.74 10.41 -0.30
N GLY A 99 12.58 9.54 -0.87
CA GLY A 99 13.22 8.43 -0.15
C GLY A 99 12.23 7.31 0.18
N ARG A 100 12.66 6.42 1.07
CA ARG A 100 11.86 5.27 1.45
C ARG A 100 10.59 5.67 2.20
N ARG A 101 9.48 5.07 1.82
CA ARG A 101 8.18 5.19 2.46
C ARG A 101 7.65 3.80 2.77
N ASP A 102 7.29 3.61 4.01
CA ASP A 102 6.59 2.43 4.52
C ASP A 102 5.31 2.95 5.17
N VAL A 103 4.18 2.60 4.62
CA VAL A 103 2.88 3.16 4.99
C VAL A 103 1.89 2.05 5.25
N THR A 104 1.22 2.14 6.38
CA THR A 104 0.08 1.28 6.71
C THR A 104 -1.22 2.02 6.46
N ILE A 105 -2.12 1.43 5.67
CA ILE A 105 -3.47 1.93 5.44
C ILE A 105 -4.41 1.09 6.30
N THR A 106 -5.08 1.72 7.26
CA THR A 106 -6.09 1.08 8.09
C THR A 106 -7.45 1.19 7.41
N VAL A 107 -7.96 0.06 6.91
CA VAL A 107 -9.30 -0.06 6.34
C VAL A 107 -10.26 -0.46 7.45
N THR A 108 -11.29 0.34 7.68
CA THR A 108 -12.32 0.07 8.70
C THR A 108 -13.60 -0.40 8.02
N ILE A 109 -14.08 -1.55 8.44
CA ILE A 109 -15.36 -2.14 8.06
C ILE A 109 -16.28 -2.04 9.28
N ASP A 110 -17.50 -1.54 9.10
CA ASP A 110 -18.48 -1.36 10.19
C ASP A 110 -19.69 -2.29 10.07
N ARG A 111 -19.87 -2.93 8.90
CA ARG A 111 -20.92 -3.93 8.68
C ARG A 111 -20.39 -5.14 7.92
N PRO A 112 -20.85 -6.37 8.22
CA PRO A 112 -21.84 -6.75 9.24
C PRO A 112 -21.31 -6.67 10.68
N PHE A 113 -19.98 -6.75 10.85
CA PHE A 113 -19.30 -6.64 12.13
C PHE A 113 -18.13 -5.67 12.00
N TYR A 114 -17.80 -4.99 13.10
CA TYR A 114 -16.63 -4.11 13.11
C TYR A 114 -15.34 -4.91 12.92
N ALA A 115 -14.53 -4.48 11.96
CA ALA A 115 -13.21 -5.01 11.73
C ALA A 115 -12.26 -3.94 11.17
N GLN A 116 -10.97 -4.12 11.40
CA GLN A 116 -9.93 -3.31 10.79
C GLN A 116 -8.96 -4.23 10.05
N VAL A 117 -8.64 -3.89 8.80
CA VAL A 117 -7.62 -4.55 8.00
C VAL A 117 -6.50 -3.58 7.74
N GLN A 118 -5.26 -4.03 7.90
CA GLN A 118 -4.07 -3.24 7.62
C GLN A 118 -3.51 -3.62 6.26
N LEU A 119 -3.41 -2.64 5.37
CA LEU A 119 -2.75 -2.79 4.09
C LEU A 119 -1.38 -2.11 4.18
N HIS A 120 -0.34 -2.77 3.69
CA HIS A 120 1.03 -2.28 3.74
C HIS A 120 1.48 -1.85 2.35
N VAL A 121 2.07 -0.68 2.28
CA VAL A 121 2.60 -0.08 1.04
C VAL A 121 4.03 0.35 1.27
N ASP A 122 4.94 -0.23 0.49
CA ASP A 122 6.33 0.16 0.44
C ASP A 122 6.64 0.91 -0.85
N ALA A 123 7.53 1.88 -0.79
CA ALA A 123 8.02 2.63 -1.95
C ALA A 123 9.37 3.28 -1.67
N TYR A 124 10.18 3.42 -2.70
CA TYR A 124 11.37 4.27 -2.68
C TYR A 124 11.24 5.36 -3.75
N ILE A 125 10.96 6.59 -3.32
CA ILE A 125 10.80 7.75 -4.23
C ILE A 125 12.18 8.31 -4.52
N ARG A 126 12.61 8.15 -5.77
CA ARG A 126 13.89 8.66 -6.25
C ARG A 126 13.81 10.16 -6.48
N ASP A 127 14.82 10.90 -6.06
CA ASP A 127 14.96 12.33 -6.33
C ASP A 127 16.04 12.64 -7.39
N ASP A 128 16.74 11.60 -7.84
CA ASP A 128 17.76 11.66 -8.87
C ASP A 128 17.19 11.59 -10.31
N VAL A 129 15.89 11.30 -10.47
CA VAL A 129 15.22 11.24 -11.77
C VAL A 129 13.94 12.09 -11.74
N LEU A 130 13.86 13.07 -12.62
CA LEU A 130 12.64 13.85 -12.86
C LEU A 130 12.01 13.43 -14.19
N VAL A 131 10.71 13.14 -14.15
CA VAL A 131 9.92 12.86 -15.35
C VAL A 131 9.05 14.07 -15.67
N GLU A 132 9.24 14.69 -16.81
CA GLU A 132 8.41 15.80 -17.29
C GLU A 132 7.78 15.48 -18.67
N PRO A 133 6.47 15.59 -18.81
CA PRO A 133 5.44 15.76 -17.76
C PRO A 133 5.23 14.48 -16.96
N GLY A 134 4.91 14.58 -15.67
CA GLY A 134 4.70 13.43 -14.78
C GLY A 134 3.51 12.53 -15.14
N ALA A 135 2.68 12.97 -16.09
CA ALA A 135 1.60 12.18 -16.70
C ALA A 135 1.48 12.51 -18.18
N VAL A 136 1.29 11.48 -19.00
CA VAL A 136 1.07 11.63 -20.43
C VAL A 136 -0.43 11.59 -20.71
N VAL A 137 -1.00 12.75 -21.04
CA VAL A 137 -2.39 12.83 -21.48
C VAL A 137 -2.41 12.67 -22.99
N LEU A 138 -2.98 11.58 -23.47
CA LEU A 138 -3.06 11.29 -24.91
C LEU A 138 -4.29 11.96 -25.58
N GLY A 139 -5.23 12.48 -24.78
CA GLY A 139 -6.49 13.04 -25.30
C GLY A 139 -7.40 11.99 -25.95
N THR A 140 -8.21 12.43 -26.91
CA THR A 140 -9.03 11.51 -27.71
C THR A 140 -8.17 10.93 -28.81
N VAL A 141 -8.05 9.61 -28.86
CA VAL A 141 -7.24 8.89 -29.85
C VAL A 141 -8.16 8.00 -30.67
N ASP A 142 -8.08 8.08 -32.01
CA ASP A 142 -8.80 7.20 -32.90
C ASP A 142 -8.25 5.78 -32.83
N ARG A 143 -9.15 4.79 -32.89
CA ARG A 143 -8.77 3.37 -32.81
C ARG A 143 -7.90 2.99 -34.01
N GLY A 144 -6.65 2.57 -33.71
CA GLY A 144 -5.67 2.12 -34.72
C GLY A 144 -4.73 3.21 -35.22
N ALA A 145 -4.85 4.45 -34.75
CA ALA A 145 -3.87 5.50 -35.05
C ALA A 145 -2.63 5.35 -34.14
N PRO A 146 -1.40 5.39 -34.70
CA PRO A 146 -0.21 5.46 -33.87
C PRO A 146 -0.12 6.81 -33.17
N VAL A 147 0.12 6.80 -31.86
CA VAL A 147 0.32 8.02 -31.06
C VAL A 147 1.71 8.01 -30.49
N GLU A 148 2.49 9.00 -30.86
CA GLU A 148 3.82 9.24 -30.26
C GLU A 148 3.75 10.43 -29.30
N LYS A 149 4.32 10.26 -28.11
CA LYS A 149 4.47 11.32 -27.13
C LYS A 149 5.89 11.27 -26.56
N THR A 150 6.60 12.37 -26.68
CA THR A 150 7.96 12.49 -26.10
C THR A 150 7.85 12.85 -24.63
N ILE A 151 8.59 12.11 -23.80
CA ILE A 151 8.75 12.37 -22.36
C ILE A 151 10.22 12.69 -22.14
N SER A 152 10.50 13.80 -21.46
CA SER A 152 11.86 14.17 -21.06
C SER A 152 12.19 13.56 -19.69
N LEU A 153 13.25 12.75 -19.65
CA LEU A 153 13.86 12.29 -18.40
C LEU A 153 15.02 13.23 -18.09
N ILE A 154 14.90 13.98 -17.02
CA ILE A 154 15.96 14.83 -16.50
C ILE A 154 16.72 14.02 -15.46
N LEU A 155 17.93 13.59 -15.81
CA LEU A 155 18.86 12.96 -14.87
C LEU A 155 19.79 14.07 -14.37
N PRO A 156 19.86 14.32 -13.06
CA PRO A 156 20.88 15.22 -12.52
C PRO A 156 22.27 14.64 -12.84
N PRO A 157 23.31 15.49 -12.96
CA PRO A 157 24.67 15.01 -13.16
C PRO A 157 25.00 14.04 -12.04
N GLN A 158 25.21 12.79 -12.40
CA GLN A 158 25.61 11.75 -11.47
C GLN A 158 27.09 11.94 -11.21
N ASP A 159 27.45 12.40 -10.02
CA ASP A 159 28.72 12.01 -9.43
C ASP A 159 28.59 10.50 -9.15
N LEU A 160 28.80 9.72 -10.19
CA LEU A 160 28.83 8.27 -10.08
C LEU A 160 29.98 7.93 -9.11
N PRO A 161 29.71 7.34 -7.93
CA PRO A 161 30.75 6.60 -7.28
C PRO A 161 31.17 5.53 -8.29
N THR A 162 32.43 5.52 -8.66
CA THR A 162 33.05 4.52 -9.54
C THR A 162 32.91 3.14 -8.89
N TRP A 163 31.75 2.50 -9.05
CA TRP A 163 31.64 1.09 -8.77
C TRP A 163 32.13 0.36 -10.02
N GLU A 164 33.30 -0.23 -9.90
CA GLU A 164 33.92 -1.02 -10.95
C GLU A 164 33.03 -2.20 -11.35
N PRO A 165 32.83 -2.45 -12.65
CA PRO A 165 32.03 -3.58 -13.10
C PRO A 165 32.84 -4.87 -12.90
N TRP A 166 32.53 -5.60 -11.83
CA TRP A 166 32.97 -6.99 -11.67
C TRP A 166 32.11 -7.92 -12.52
N VAL A 167 32.19 -7.81 -13.83
CA VAL A 167 31.75 -8.87 -14.74
C VAL A 167 32.98 -9.44 -15.39
N ARG A 168 33.64 -10.41 -14.75
CA ARG A 168 34.47 -11.38 -15.43
C ARG A 168 33.57 -12.51 -15.92
N CYS A 169 33.20 -12.47 -17.19
CA CYS A 169 32.81 -13.70 -17.89
C CYS A 169 34.05 -14.63 -17.93
N GLY A 170 34.06 -15.65 -17.09
CA GLY A 170 34.95 -16.80 -17.22
C GLY A 170 34.50 -17.66 -18.39
N ARG A 171 35.44 -18.08 -19.19
CA ARG A 171 35.33 -19.06 -20.30
C ARG A 171 34.81 -20.41 -19.79
#